data_a1be74f151d1dd97d0f80deab908c86a
#
_entry.id   a1be74f151d1dd97d0f80deab908c86a
#
_cell.length_a   1.000
_cell.length_b   1.000
_cell.length_c   1.000
_cell.angle_alpha   90.00
_cell.angle_beta   90.00
_cell.angle_gamma   90.00
#
_symmetry.space_group_name_H-M   'P 1'
#
loop_
_entity.id
_entity.type
_entity.pdbx_description
1 polymer ?
#
loop_
_entity_poly.entity_id
_entity_poly.type
_entity_poly.pdbx_seq_one_letter_code
_entity_poly.pdbx_strand_id
1 'polypeptide(L)'
;MSLENVQEASAAEGSPAALQERLHRAGGASKQRRNLVAFKFGGSSLLGADRMLHAAGLVRAATRASNVIVVVSAMKGVTDHLLSIARTLADGELAHARRQAELVMDLHLVVLRDLQLSEDDGLRVRRELQFLGRDLLHEVPAHGSVAAGAERFDRLASFGERFSARLFAAALEKSGVPAVPVTSSDFVLTCDTFRDAQPHLEQTKQRGRDVLLPLLEAGVVSVVTGFIGATPDGRITTLGRNSSDFSGAIIAHVVDADELVIWTDVDGIYTANPNESSEARLLHELSYDEAHALAASGAKVLHAKVLPLAAETEMVVWVRNTFNPQARGTRIGSPRVPEHPATARIEKSQHGGAA
;
A
#
# COMPACT_ATOMS: atom_id res chain seq x y z
N MET A 1 27.27 6.00 23.94
CA MET A 1 26.26 6.80 23.24
C MET A 1 24.94 6.52 23.96
N SER A 2 24.30 7.55 24.51
CA SER A 2 23.13 7.42 25.37
C SER A 2 21.89 7.08 24.52
N LEU A 3 20.91 6.41 25.14
CA LEU A 3 19.63 6.02 24.51
C LEU A 3 18.84 7.23 23.94
N GLU A 4 19.06 8.42 24.45
CA GLU A 4 18.48 9.68 23.95
C GLU A 4 18.96 10.02 22.53
N ASN A 5 20.24 9.81 22.20
CA ASN A 5 20.76 10.04 20.84
C ASN A 5 20.24 9.04 19.80
N VAL A 6 19.69 7.90 20.22
CA VAL A 6 19.13 6.90 19.32
C VAL A 6 17.66 7.22 19.00
N GLN A 7 16.93 7.83 19.95
CA GLN A 7 15.56 8.30 19.72
C GLN A 7 15.50 9.56 18.84
N GLU A 8 16.47 10.47 18.99
CA GLU A 8 16.57 11.66 18.13
C GLU A 8 16.94 11.33 16.68
N ALA A 9 17.77 10.30 16.44
CA ALA A 9 18.11 9.84 15.08
C ALA A 9 16.93 9.16 14.39
N SER A 10 16.08 8.42 15.14
CA SER A 10 14.85 7.80 14.61
C SER A 10 13.79 8.82 14.19
N ALA A 11 13.70 9.93 14.93
CA ALA A 11 12.80 11.04 14.61
C ALA A 11 13.28 11.88 13.41
N ALA A 12 14.59 11.86 13.08
CA ALA A 12 15.18 12.77 12.10
C ALA A 12 14.98 12.35 10.63
N GLU A 13 14.86 11.06 10.31
CA GLU A 13 14.78 10.58 8.92
C GLU A 13 13.35 10.45 8.37
N GLY A 14 12.32 10.42 9.22
CA GLY A 14 10.91 10.69 8.91
C GLY A 14 10.45 12.06 9.41
N SER A 15 11.39 12.92 9.82
CA SER A 15 11.06 14.18 10.48
C SER A 15 10.42 15.18 9.49
N PRO A 16 9.54 16.07 9.98
CA PRO A 16 9.00 17.18 9.20
C PRO A 16 10.05 18.00 8.46
N ALA A 17 11.28 18.08 8.96
CA ALA A 17 12.37 18.81 8.35
C ALA A 17 12.95 18.13 7.10
N ALA A 18 13.16 16.81 7.11
CA ALA A 18 13.59 16.06 5.92
C ALA A 18 12.50 16.03 4.86
N LEU A 19 11.23 16.02 5.29
CA LEU A 19 10.06 16.17 4.42
C LEU A 19 10.00 17.56 3.78
N GLN A 20 10.24 18.64 4.56
CA GLN A 20 10.26 20.02 4.06
C GLN A 20 11.39 20.27 3.06
N GLU A 21 12.56 19.67 3.24
CA GLU A 21 13.67 19.80 2.28
C GLU A 21 13.35 19.14 0.93
N ARG A 22 12.62 18.02 0.94
CA ARG A 22 12.10 17.36 -0.27
C ARG A 22 10.97 18.15 -0.93
N LEU A 23 10.08 18.76 -0.15
CA LEU A 23 9.01 19.66 -0.64
C LEU A 23 9.58 20.90 -1.33
N HIS A 24 10.70 21.45 -0.86
CA HIS A 24 11.36 22.62 -1.46
C HIS A 24 11.96 22.33 -2.85
N ARG A 25 12.34 21.08 -3.14
CA ARG A 25 12.88 20.67 -4.43
C ARG A 25 11.78 20.42 -5.50
N ALA A 26 10.53 20.27 -5.09
CA ALA A 26 9.37 19.96 -5.96
C ALA A 26 8.56 21.23 -6.30
N GLY A 27 9.17 22.29 -6.81
CA GLY A 27 8.54 23.58 -7.07
C GLY A 27 7.45 23.58 -8.14
N GLY A 28 6.29 24.03 -7.75
CA GLY A 28 5.28 24.86 -8.44
C GLY A 28 4.81 24.53 -9.86
N ALA A 29 3.68 23.79 -9.97
CA ALA A 29 2.86 23.78 -11.18
C ALA A 29 1.39 24.11 -10.86
N SER A 30 0.73 24.83 -11.73
CA SER A 30 -0.65 25.34 -11.68
C SER A 30 -1.70 24.27 -11.37
N LYS A 31 -2.59 24.57 -10.41
CA LYS A 31 -3.59 23.66 -9.83
C LYS A 31 -4.89 23.59 -10.66
N GLN A 32 -4.91 22.77 -11.70
CA GLN A 32 -6.16 22.13 -12.10
C GLN A 32 -6.33 20.87 -11.24
N ARG A 33 -7.52 20.66 -10.62
CA ARG A 33 -7.78 19.45 -9.80
C ARG A 33 -7.62 18.23 -10.71
N ARG A 34 -6.47 17.55 -10.60
CA ARG A 34 -6.25 16.28 -11.27
C ARG A 34 -7.01 15.19 -10.52
N ASN A 35 -7.53 14.23 -11.26
CA ASN A 35 -8.09 13.00 -10.67
C ASN A 35 -7.09 12.40 -9.69
N LEU A 36 -7.53 11.94 -8.53
CA LEU A 36 -6.70 11.32 -7.51
C LEU A 36 -6.98 9.82 -7.45
N VAL A 37 -5.94 9.02 -7.69
CA VAL A 37 -6.06 7.57 -7.76
C VAL A 37 -5.18 6.93 -6.69
N ALA A 38 -5.77 6.07 -5.88
CA ALA A 38 -5.04 5.23 -4.95
C ALA A 38 -4.69 3.89 -5.63
N PHE A 39 -3.41 3.55 -5.69
CA PHE A 39 -2.92 2.24 -6.14
C PHE A 39 -2.57 1.38 -4.94
N LYS A 40 -3.09 0.14 -4.90
CA LYS A 40 -2.64 -0.84 -3.93
C LYS A 40 -1.94 -1.99 -4.67
N PHE A 41 -0.70 -2.30 -4.29
CA PHE A 41 0.04 -3.43 -4.83
C PHE A 41 0.10 -4.59 -3.84
N GLY A 42 -0.31 -5.78 -4.29
CA GLY A 42 -0.19 -7.02 -3.53
C GLY A 42 1.25 -7.54 -3.48
N GLY A 43 1.55 -8.45 -2.55
CA GLY A 43 2.90 -8.98 -2.35
C GLY A 43 3.47 -9.71 -3.58
N SER A 44 2.63 -10.34 -4.41
CA SER A 44 3.06 -10.95 -5.69
C SER A 44 3.55 -9.92 -6.70
N SER A 45 2.96 -8.72 -6.69
CA SER A 45 3.37 -7.60 -7.54
C SER A 45 4.69 -6.95 -7.13
N LEU A 46 5.16 -7.22 -5.90
CA LEU A 46 6.34 -6.60 -5.29
C LEU A 46 7.50 -7.60 -5.07
N LEU A 47 7.36 -8.83 -5.55
CA LEU A 47 8.36 -9.89 -5.34
C LEU A 47 9.61 -9.68 -6.19
N GLY A 48 10.63 -9.05 -5.59
CA GLY A 48 11.92 -8.79 -6.22
C GLY A 48 11.96 -7.50 -7.05
N ALA A 49 13.16 -7.12 -7.47
CA ALA A 49 13.44 -5.85 -8.13
C ALA A 49 12.68 -5.67 -9.45
N ASP A 50 12.65 -6.69 -10.29
CA ASP A 50 12.01 -6.60 -11.62
C ASP A 50 10.52 -6.31 -11.52
N ARG A 51 9.82 -6.97 -10.57
CA ARG A 51 8.39 -6.72 -10.34
C ARG A 51 8.13 -5.35 -9.74
N MET A 52 8.99 -4.89 -8.82
CA MET A 52 8.92 -3.54 -8.28
C MET A 52 9.11 -2.49 -9.37
N LEU A 53 10.10 -2.66 -10.27
CA LEU A 53 10.33 -1.75 -11.39
C LEU A 53 9.17 -1.78 -12.39
N HIS A 54 8.59 -2.94 -12.66
CA HIS A 54 7.39 -3.05 -13.50
C HIS A 54 6.21 -2.31 -12.88
N ALA A 55 5.91 -2.53 -11.59
CA ALA A 55 4.87 -1.82 -10.87
C ALA A 55 5.12 -0.30 -10.80
N ALA A 56 6.38 0.13 -10.61
CA ALA A 56 6.78 1.54 -10.67
C ALA A 56 6.51 2.16 -12.06
N GLY A 57 6.66 1.39 -13.14
CA GLY A 57 6.29 1.78 -14.49
C GLY A 57 4.79 2.07 -14.63
N LEU A 58 3.91 1.30 -13.97
CA LEU A 58 2.46 1.55 -13.95
C LEU A 58 2.14 2.84 -13.22
N VAL A 59 2.76 3.08 -12.06
CA VAL A 59 2.61 4.34 -11.31
C VAL A 59 3.07 5.51 -12.17
N ARG A 60 4.26 5.43 -12.79
CA ARG A 60 4.78 6.48 -13.67
C ARG A 60 3.84 6.79 -14.84
N ALA A 61 3.21 5.79 -15.42
CA ALA A 61 2.23 6.00 -16.49
C ALA A 61 1.01 6.77 -15.97
N ALA A 62 0.51 6.43 -14.79
CA ALA A 62 -0.65 7.07 -14.17
C ALA A 62 -0.36 8.53 -13.73
N THR A 63 0.85 8.84 -13.26
CA THR A 63 1.21 10.21 -12.81
C THR A 63 1.21 11.24 -13.92
N ARG A 64 1.16 10.83 -15.19
CA ARG A 64 1.03 11.74 -16.34
C ARG A 64 -0.35 12.43 -16.38
N ALA A 65 -1.39 11.75 -15.93
CA ALA A 65 -2.78 12.23 -16.02
C ALA A 65 -3.43 12.48 -14.64
N SER A 66 -2.96 11.80 -13.59
CA SER A 66 -3.59 11.78 -12.26
C SER A 66 -2.56 12.06 -11.17
N ASN A 67 -3.03 12.54 -10.03
CA ASN A 67 -2.29 12.41 -8.78
C ASN A 67 -2.38 10.95 -8.32
N VAL A 68 -1.29 10.40 -7.80
CA VAL A 68 -1.26 9.00 -7.40
C VAL A 68 -0.75 8.89 -5.96
N ILE A 69 -1.43 8.08 -5.15
CA ILE A 69 -0.94 7.59 -3.87
C ILE A 69 -0.82 6.07 -3.95
N VAL A 70 0.19 5.51 -3.31
CA VAL A 70 0.46 4.07 -3.39
C VAL A 70 0.40 3.43 -2.01
N VAL A 71 -0.25 2.26 -1.92
CA VAL A 71 -0.26 1.39 -0.74
C VAL A 71 0.41 0.07 -1.11
N VAL A 72 1.38 -0.35 -0.31
CA VAL A 72 2.16 -1.57 -0.56
C VAL A 72 1.93 -2.63 0.51
N SER A 73 1.88 -3.89 0.09
CA SER A 73 1.97 -5.05 0.97
C SER A 73 3.45 -5.41 1.22
N ALA A 74 3.72 -6.27 2.19
CA ALA A 74 4.96 -7.00 2.24
C ALA A 74 5.19 -7.79 0.94
N MET A 75 6.44 -8.04 0.55
CA MET A 75 6.74 -8.99 -0.52
C MET A 75 6.16 -10.37 -0.20
N LYS A 76 5.70 -11.08 -1.24
CA LYS A 76 5.08 -12.42 -1.08
C LYS A 76 5.95 -13.36 -0.23
N GLY A 77 5.36 -13.92 0.82
CA GLY A 77 6.01 -14.84 1.77
C GLY A 77 6.69 -14.16 2.97
N VAL A 78 7.00 -12.86 2.90
CA VAL A 78 7.71 -12.15 3.99
C VAL A 78 6.87 -12.10 5.27
N THR A 79 5.57 -11.82 5.17
CA THR A 79 4.67 -11.81 6.35
C THR A 79 4.66 -13.17 7.05
N ASP A 80 4.60 -14.27 6.29
CA ASP A 80 4.62 -15.62 6.87
C ASP A 80 5.96 -15.93 7.55
N HIS A 81 7.10 -15.47 6.99
CA HIS A 81 8.40 -15.58 7.64
C HIS A 81 8.45 -14.79 8.96
N LEU A 82 7.96 -13.54 8.97
CA LEU A 82 7.91 -12.71 10.17
C LEU A 82 7.01 -13.32 11.26
N LEU A 83 5.87 -13.88 10.87
CA LEU A 83 4.99 -14.61 11.79
C LEU A 83 5.61 -15.93 12.28
N SER A 84 6.47 -16.57 11.47
CA SER A 84 7.25 -17.74 11.91
C SER A 84 8.26 -17.33 12.98
N ILE A 85 8.94 -16.20 12.84
CA ILE A 85 9.84 -15.66 13.88
C ILE A 85 9.10 -15.54 15.22
N ALA A 86 7.89 -14.97 15.21
CA ALA A 86 7.09 -14.81 16.43
C ALA A 86 6.74 -16.15 17.10
N ARG A 87 6.47 -17.20 16.31
CA ARG A 87 6.21 -18.56 16.84
C ARG A 87 7.48 -19.17 17.41
N THR A 88 8.59 -19.12 16.66
CA THR A 88 9.90 -19.63 17.09
C THR A 88 10.37 -18.96 18.39
N LEU A 89 10.07 -17.66 18.57
CA LEU A 89 10.31 -16.96 19.84
C LEU A 89 9.44 -17.51 20.98
N ALA A 90 8.16 -17.79 20.70
CA ALA A 90 7.24 -18.36 21.68
C ALA A 90 7.69 -19.76 22.16
N ASP A 91 8.32 -20.52 21.26
CA ASP A 91 8.89 -21.84 21.54
C ASP A 91 10.26 -21.74 22.27
N GLY A 92 10.77 -20.53 22.52
CA GLY A 92 12.05 -20.29 23.19
C GLY A 92 13.30 -20.47 22.35
N GLU A 93 13.16 -20.68 21.04
CA GLU A 93 14.26 -20.94 20.11
C GLU A 93 14.92 -19.63 19.61
N LEU A 94 15.46 -18.82 20.53
CA LEU A 94 15.96 -17.47 20.25
C LEU A 94 16.98 -17.42 19.10
N ALA A 95 17.96 -18.34 19.09
CA ALA A 95 18.99 -18.37 18.07
C ALA A 95 18.42 -18.68 16.68
N HIS A 96 17.37 -19.50 16.61
CA HIS A 96 16.68 -19.78 15.34
C HIS A 96 15.86 -18.58 14.88
N ALA A 97 15.07 -17.97 15.75
CA ALA A 97 14.30 -16.78 15.46
C ALA A 97 15.20 -15.64 14.97
N ARG A 98 16.39 -15.46 15.58
CA ARG A 98 17.35 -14.45 15.17
C ARG A 98 17.88 -14.68 13.75
N ARG A 99 18.25 -15.93 13.41
CA ARG A 99 18.67 -16.28 12.05
C ARG A 99 17.56 -16.04 11.02
N GLN A 100 16.30 -16.33 11.37
CA GLN A 100 15.14 -16.02 10.50
C GLN A 100 15.01 -14.50 10.27
N ALA A 101 15.21 -13.67 11.29
CA ALA A 101 15.17 -12.21 11.16
C ALA A 101 16.31 -11.67 10.27
N GLU A 102 17.51 -12.22 10.42
CA GLU A 102 18.66 -11.90 9.57
C GLU A 102 18.37 -12.25 8.09
N LEU A 103 17.77 -13.42 7.82
CA LEU A 103 17.38 -13.83 6.46
C LEU A 103 16.32 -12.89 5.85
N VAL A 104 15.37 -12.39 6.64
CA VAL A 104 14.39 -11.39 6.15
C VAL A 104 15.12 -10.11 5.73
N MET A 105 16.08 -9.63 6.52
CA MET A 105 16.89 -8.46 6.19
C MET A 105 17.71 -8.69 4.91
N ASP A 106 18.40 -9.82 4.82
CA ASP A 106 19.24 -10.16 3.68
C ASP A 106 18.41 -10.25 2.38
N LEU A 107 17.21 -10.81 2.42
CA LEU A 107 16.29 -10.84 1.28
C LEU A 107 16.03 -9.43 0.73
N HIS A 108 15.79 -8.45 1.60
CA HIS A 108 15.53 -7.08 1.17
C HIS A 108 16.80 -6.37 0.67
N LEU A 109 17.97 -6.68 1.23
CA LEU A 109 19.25 -6.17 0.73
C LEU A 109 19.60 -6.76 -0.64
N VAL A 110 19.22 -8.00 -0.94
CA VAL A 110 19.33 -8.60 -2.28
C VAL A 110 18.45 -7.81 -3.27
N VAL A 111 17.20 -7.53 -2.93
CA VAL A 111 16.31 -6.74 -3.79
C VAL A 111 16.88 -5.33 -4.00
N LEU A 112 17.41 -4.67 -2.97
CA LEU A 112 18.08 -3.38 -3.12
C LEU A 112 19.24 -3.43 -4.11
N ARG A 113 20.10 -4.45 -4.02
CA ARG A 113 21.20 -4.65 -4.96
C ARG A 113 20.69 -4.79 -6.40
N ASP A 114 19.65 -5.62 -6.57
CA ASP A 114 19.08 -5.94 -7.88
C ASP A 114 18.30 -4.78 -8.49
N LEU A 115 17.87 -3.81 -7.69
CA LEU A 115 17.31 -2.53 -8.17
C LEU A 115 18.36 -1.69 -8.93
N GLN A 116 19.67 -1.91 -8.74
CA GLN A 116 20.73 -1.18 -9.43
C GLN A 116 20.53 0.34 -9.41
N LEU A 117 20.36 0.91 -8.21
CA LEU A 117 20.24 2.35 -8.00
C LEU A 117 21.58 3.08 -8.25
N SER A 118 21.56 4.41 -8.29
CA SER A 118 22.80 5.21 -8.20
C SER A 118 23.54 4.87 -6.90
N GLU A 119 24.84 5.18 -6.82
CA GLU A 119 25.63 4.90 -5.62
C GLU A 119 25.05 5.61 -4.38
N ASP A 120 24.72 6.90 -4.50
CA ASP A 120 24.18 7.71 -3.41
C ASP A 120 22.81 7.20 -2.94
N ASP A 121 21.88 6.93 -3.88
CA ASP A 121 20.57 6.38 -3.55
C ASP A 121 20.69 4.97 -2.96
N GLY A 122 21.56 4.15 -3.50
CA GLY A 122 21.83 2.81 -2.99
C GLY A 122 22.35 2.84 -1.55
N LEU A 123 23.26 3.78 -1.22
CA LEU A 123 23.76 3.96 0.14
C LEU A 123 22.69 4.49 1.08
N ARG A 124 21.87 5.45 0.65
CA ARG A 124 20.75 5.99 1.43
C ARG A 124 19.76 4.88 1.80
N VAL A 125 19.23 4.17 0.80
CA VAL A 125 18.24 3.11 1.01
C VAL A 125 18.83 1.96 1.84
N ARG A 126 20.10 1.61 1.63
CA ARG A 126 20.79 0.59 2.44
C ARG A 126 20.82 0.98 3.93
N ARG A 127 21.11 2.23 4.26
CA ARG A 127 21.09 2.72 5.66
C ARG A 127 19.68 2.59 6.26
N GLU A 128 18.65 2.98 5.51
CA GLU A 128 17.25 2.85 5.93
C GLU A 128 16.87 1.39 6.22
N LEU A 129 17.23 0.46 5.31
CA LEU A 129 16.96 -0.97 5.50
C LEU A 129 17.76 -1.56 6.68
N GLN A 130 19.02 -1.15 6.86
CA GLN A 130 19.84 -1.59 7.98
C GLN A 130 19.31 -1.07 9.32
N PHE A 131 18.73 0.14 9.34
CA PHE A 131 18.06 0.68 10.52
C PHE A 131 16.85 -0.19 10.88
N LEU A 132 15.96 -0.47 9.92
CA LEU A 132 14.84 -1.39 10.12
C LEU A 132 15.27 -2.80 10.52
N GLY A 133 16.37 -3.30 9.95
CA GLY A 133 16.93 -4.59 10.32
C GLY A 133 17.40 -4.64 11.76
N ARG A 134 18.00 -3.56 12.27
CA ARG A 134 18.36 -3.45 13.70
C ARG A 134 17.14 -3.42 14.60
N ASP A 135 16.08 -2.69 14.19
CA ASP A 135 14.81 -2.67 14.92
C ASP A 135 14.19 -4.07 14.97
N LEU A 136 14.16 -4.78 13.82
CA LEU A 136 13.69 -6.15 13.75
C LEU A 136 14.50 -7.08 14.68
N LEU A 137 15.81 -6.97 14.68
CA LEU A 137 16.69 -7.77 15.56
C LEU A 137 16.54 -7.38 17.04
N HIS A 138 16.13 -6.15 17.34
CA HIS A 138 15.79 -5.74 18.70
C HIS A 138 14.51 -6.42 19.21
N GLU A 139 13.53 -6.68 18.33
CA GLU A 139 12.34 -7.47 18.66
C GLU A 139 12.68 -8.97 18.91
N VAL A 140 13.88 -9.42 18.47
CA VAL A 140 14.38 -10.80 18.59
C VAL A 140 15.63 -10.81 19.50
N PRO A 141 15.49 -10.77 20.82
CA PRO A 141 16.62 -10.67 21.72
C PRO A 141 17.54 -11.90 21.63
N ALA A 142 18.83 -11.70 21.87
CA ALA A 142 19.83 -12.78 21.86
C ALA A 142 19.74 -13.69 23.10
N HIS A 143 19.22 -13.18 24.22
CA HIS A 143 19.14 -13.87 25.52
C HIS A 143 17.85 -13.50 26.25
N GLY A 144 17.42 -14.36 27.19
CA GLY A 144 16.27 -14.11 28.05
C GLY A 144 15.00 -14.83 27.61
N SER A 145 13.93 -14.67 28.37
CA SER A 145 12.59 -15.18 28.04
C SER A 145 11.81 -14.09 27.31
N VAL A 146 11.10 -14.48 26.27
CA VAL A 146 10.29 -13.56 25.45
C VAL A 146 8.83 -13.94 25.60
N ALA A 147 8.02 -13.01 26.13
CA ALA A 147 6.58 -13.22 26.19
C ALA A 147 6.01 -13.25 24.76
N ALA A 148 5.36 -14.36 24.43
CA ALA A 148 4.54 -14.44 23.22
C ALA A 148 3.23 -13.70 23.46
N GLY A 149 3.02 -12.56 22.77
CA GLY A 149 1.78 -11.78 22.86
C GLY A 149 1.32 -11.35 21.47
N ALA A 150 0.01 -11.15 21.32
CA ALA A 150 -0.57 -10.69 20.04
C ALA A 150 0.06 -9.38 19.56
N GLU A 151 0.41 -8.47 20.46
CA GLU A 151 1.12 -7.23 20.16
C GLU A 151 2.49 -7.47 19.52
N ARG A 152 3.28 -8.42 20.00
CA ARG A 152 4.57 -8.76 19.40
C ARG A 152 4.41 -9.34 18.00
N PHE A 153 3.37 -10.14 17.77
CA PHE A 153 3.04 -10.61 16.42
C PHE A 153 2.82 -9.46 15.47
N ASP A 154 2.07 -8.43 15.88
CA ASP A 154 1.77 -7.27 15.05
C ASP A 154 3.04 -6.44 14.81
N ARG A 155 3.86 -6.21 15.83
CA ARG A 155 5.15 -5.51 15.65
C ARG A 155 6.05 -6.24 14.67
N LEU A 156 6.27 -7.54 14.84
CA LEU A 156 7.09 -8.33 13.92
C LEU A 156 6.51 -8.33 12.50
N ALA A 157 5.20 -8.56 12.34
CA ALA A 157 4.55 -8.58 11.03
C ALA A 157 4.69 -7.23 10.31
N SER A 158 4.70 -6.10 11.02
CA SER A 158 4.77 -4.75 10.44
C SER A 158 6.05 -4.48 9.63
N PHE A 159 7.14 -5.20 9.89
CA PHE A 159 8.40 -4.98 9.20
C PHE A 159 8.32 -5.29 7.70
N GLY A 160 7.45 -6.20 7.28
CA GLY A 160 7.31 -6.58 5.88
C GLY A 160 6.93 -5.40 5.00
N GLU A 161 5.88 -4.67 5.36
CA GLU A 161 5.43 -3.48 4.64
C GLU A 161 6.39 -2.32 4.79
N ARG A 162 7.03 -2.16 5.95
CA ARG A 162 8.03 -1.11 6.20
C ARG A 162 9.25 -1.28 5.30
N PHE A 163 9.74 -2.49 5.09
CA PHE A 163 10.79 -2.79 4.11
C PHE A 163 10.33 -2.56 2.67
N SER A 164 9.14 -3.10 2.31
CA SER A 164 8.58 -2.95 0.96
C SER A 164 8.39 -1.49 0.56
N ALA A 165 7.88 -0.64 1.46
CA ALA A 165 7.63 0.76 1.17
C ALA A 165 8.93 1.52 0.80
N ARG A 166 10.05 1.23 1.47
CA ARG A 166 11.35 1.85 1.17
C ARG A 166 11.91 1.40 -0.18
N LEU A 167 11.85 0.11 -0.45
CA LEU A 167 12.31 -0.42 -1.73
C LEU A 167 11.46 0.06 -2.90
N PHE A 168 10.13 0.12 -2.71
CA PHE A 168 9.24 0.57 -3.77
C PHE A 168 9.33 2.07 -4.02
N ALA A 169 9.52 2.90 -2.98
CA ALA A 169 9.82 4.32 -3.16
C ALA A 169 11.10 4.53 -3.97
N ALA A 170 12.17 3.76 -3.66
CA ALA A 170 13.41 3.80 -4.43
C ALA A 170 13.24 3.34 -5.89
N ALA A 171 12.39 2.34 -6.15
CA ALA A 171 12.07 1.91 -7.50
C ALA A 171 11.30 2.99 -8.30
N LEU A 172 10.42 3.75 -7.63
CA LEU A 172 9.74 4.90 -8.21
C LEU A 172 10.72 6.03 -8.54
N GLU A 173 11.60 6.39 -7.59
CA GLU A 173 12.63 7.42 -7.81
C GLU A 173 13.55 7.04 -8.98
N LYS A 174 14.00 5.78 -9.05
CA LYS A 174 14.75 5.25 -10.21
C LYS A 174 13.96 5.38 -11.52
N SER A 175 12.65 5.25 -11.46
CA SER A 175 11.77 5.40 -12.63
C SER A 175 11.46 6.87 -12.97
N GLY A 176 12.06 7.84 -12.27
CA GLY A 176 11.87 9.28 -12.46
C GLY A 176 10.59 9.83 -11.81
N VAL A 177 10.01 9.14 -10.85
CA VAL A 177 8.83 9.59 -10.09
C VAL A 177 9.27 9.96 -8.67
N PRO A 178 9.14 11.24 -8.26
CA PRO A 178 9.43 11.63 -6.88
C PRO A 178 8.56 10.83 -5.90
N ALA A 179 9.17 10.14 -4.95
CA ALA A 179 8.44 9.28 -4.03
C ALA A 179 9.08 9.26 -2.63
N VAL A 180 8.24 9.02 -1.61
CA VAL A 180 8.70 8.85 -0.23
C VAL A 180 7.97 7.70 0.44
N PRO A 181 8.65 6.87 1.25
CA PRO A 181 7.98 5.87 2.08
C PRO A 181 7.26 6.57 3.25
N VAL A 182 6.02 6.16 3.52
CA VAL A 182 5.20 6.66 4.62
C VAL A 182 4.71 5.48 5.45
N THR A 183 4.93 5.53 6.76
CA THR A 183 4.49 4.47 7.66
C THR A 183 3.06 4.76 8.13
N SER A 184 2.11 3.90 7.80
CA SER A 184 0.69 4.12 8.12
C SER A 184 0.39 4.15 9.61
N SER A 185 1.16 3.46 10.45
CA SER A 185 0.99 3.51 11.91
C SER A 185 1.18 4.91 12.51
N ASP A 186 1.76 5.85 11.78
CA ASP A 186 1.95 7.21 12.24
C ASP A 186 0.62 8.00 12.25
N PHE A 187 -0.40 7.54 11.49
CA PHE A 187 -1.68 8.23 11.37
C PHE A 187 -2.90 7.30 11.31
N VAL A 188 -2.78 6.02 10.93
CA VAL A 188 -3.89 5.05 10.97
C VAL A 188 -4.09 4.59 12.41
N LEU A 189 -5.08 5.21 13.05
CA LEU A 189 -5.45 4.88 14.42
C LEU A 189 -6.40 3.69 14.47
N THR A 190 -6.18 2.81 15.44
CA THR A 190 -6.98 1.59 15.62
C THR A 190 -7.33 1.36 17.09
N CYS A 191 -8.29 0.45 17.32
CA CYS A 191 -8.45 -0.17 18.63
C CYS A 191 -7.25 -1.12 18.94
N ASP A 192 -7.19 -1.64 20.14
CA ASP A 192 -6.13 -2.52 20.65
C ASP A 192 -6.44 -4.02 20.48
N THR A 193 -7.34 -4.38 19.57
CA THR A 193 -7.59 -5.77 19.18
C THR A 193 -6.47 -6.22 18.25
N PHE A 194 -5.31 -6.58 18.85
CA PHE A 194 -4.16 -7.02 18.05
C PHE A 194 -4.52 -8.16 17.10
N ARG A 195 -3.92 -8.17 15.89
CA ARG A 195 -4.09 -9.12 14.80
C ARG A 195 -5.39 -8.98 14.00
N ASP A 196 -6.35 -8.18 14.45
CA ASP A 196 -7.58 -7.81 13.71
C ASP A 196 -8.13 -6.46 14.22
N ALA A 197 -7.25 -5.47 14.30
CA ALA A 197 -7.61 -4.14 14.80
C ALA A 197 -8.58 -3.43 13.86
N GLN A 198 -9.52 -2.69 14.45
CA GLN A 198 -10.48 -1.90 13.71
C GLN A 198 -10.01 -0.44 13.65
N PRO A 199 -9.99 0.19 12.47
CA PRO A 199 -9.56 1.58 12.33
C PRO A 199 -10.61 2.55 12.88
N HIS A 200 -10.13 3.62 13.51
CA HIS A 200 -10.93 4.79 13.87
C HIS A 200 -10.93 5.75 12.67
N LEU A 201 -11.85 5.53 11.70
CA LEU A 201 -11.80 6.16 10.37
C LEU A 201 -11.72 7.68 10.41
N GLU A 202 -12.56 8.36 11.20
CA GLU A 202 -12.59 9.82 11.29
C GLU A 202 -11.26 10.41 11.80
N GLN A 203 -10.73 9.83 12.89
CA GLN A 203 -9.45 10.26 13.45
C GLN A 203 -8.29 9.95 12.51
N THR A 204 -8.34 8.79 11.84
CA THR A 204 -7.39 8.38 10.81
C THR A 204 -7.43 9.35 9.63
N LYS A 205 -8.62 9.75 9.17
CA LYS A 205 -8.79 10.70 8.08
C LYS A 205 -8.17 12.06 8.43
N GLN A 206 -8.48 12.58 9.61
CA GLN A 206 -7.92 13.85 10.06
C GLN A 206 -6.39 13.83 10.08
N ARG A 207 -5.77 12.86 10.79
CA ARG A 207 -4.31 12.76 10.91
C ARG A 207 -3.63 12.43 9.58
N GLY A 208 -4.24 11.55 8.80
CA GLY A 208 -3.66 11.12 7.52
C GLY A 208 -3.64 12.24 6.49
N ARG A 209 -4.63 13.13 6.49
CA ARG A 209 -4.64 14.31 5.62
C ARG A 209 -3.49 15.26 5.93
N ASP A 210 -3.17 15.47 7.20
CA ASP A 210 -2.05 16.33 7.62
C ASP A 210 -0.70 15.79 7.10
N VAL A 211 -0.56 14.47 6.96
CA VAL A 211 0.64 13.81 6.46
C VAL A 211 0.65 13.73 4.93
N LEU A 212 -0.46 13.34 4.31
CA LEU A 212 -0.49 12.92 2.90
C LEU A 212 -0.77 14.08 1.93
N LEU A 213 -1.62 15.05 2.31
CA LEU A 213 -1.99 16.15 1.40
C LEU A 213 -0.81 17.04 1.03
N PRO A 214 0.11 17.43 1.94
CA PRO A 214 1.27 18.22 1.57
C PRO A 214 2.16 17.52 0.53
N LEU A 215 2.31 16.19 0.61
CA LEU A 215 3.07 15.40 -0.35
C LEU A 215 2.39 15.37 -1.72
N LEU A 216 1.08 15.14 -1.74
CA LEU A 216 0.27 15.18 -2.97
C LEU A 216 0.33 16.56 -3.64
N GLU A 217 0.24 17.64 -2.86
CA GLU A 217 0.35 19.01 -3.35
C GLU A 217 1.73 19.33 -3.93
N ALA A 218 2.77 18.73 -3.39
CA ALA A 218 4.14 18.82 -3.90
C ALA A 218 4.40 17.93 -5.12
N GLY A 219 3.45 17.09 -5.55
CA GLY A 219 3.63 16.14 -6.63
C GLY A 219 4.51 14.95 -6.28
N VAL A 220 4.64 14.65 -4.97
CA VAL A 220 5.42 13.52 -4.45
C VAL A 220 4.48 12.35 -4.19
N VAL A 221 4.81 11.17 -4.73
CA VAL A 221 4.06 9.95 -4.49
C VAL A 221 4.36 9.39 -3.11
N SER A 222 3.36 9.36 -2.25
CA SER A 222 3.45 8.67 -0.95
C SER A 222 3.35 7.17 -1.17
N VAL A 223 4.37 6.42 -0.74
CA VAL A 223 4.35 4.95 -0.69
C VAL A 223 4.02 4.52 0.73
N VAL A 224 2.73 4.31 0.98
CA VAL A 224 2.18 4.04 2.30
C VAL A 224 2.24 2.55 2.61
N THR A 225 2.66 2.18 3.81
CA THR A 225 2.57 0.79 4.27
C THR A 225 1.12 0.36 4.41
N GLY A 226 0.73 -0.77 3.81
CA GLY A 226 -0.56 -1.41 4.08
C GLY A 226 -0.54 -2.18 5.39
N PHE A 227 -1.64 -2.85 5.74
CA PHE A 227 -1.76 -3.84 6.80
C PHE A 227 -1.65 -3.30 8.24
N ILE A 228 -0.90 -2.24 8.50
CA ILE A 228 -0.54 -1.76 9.84
C ILE A 228 -1.25 -0.46 10.22
N GLY A 229 -1.47 -0.32 11.52
CA GLY A 229 -1.90 0.89 12.19
C GLY A 229 -1.28 0.96 13.58
N ALA A 230 -1.76 1.85 14.43
CA ALA A 230 -1.36 1.91 15.83
C ALA A 230 -2.55 2.31 16.73
N THR A 231 -2.48 1.88 17.97
CA THR A 231 -3.36 2.38 19.03
C THR A 231 -3.04 3.84 19.35
N PRO A 232 -3.93 4.58 20.02
CA PRO A 232 -3.67 5.98 20.41
C PRO A 232 -2.43 6.17 21.28
N ASP A 233 -1.99 5.15 22.02
CA ASP A 233 -0.78 5.12 22.84
C ASP A 233 0.47 4.62 22.07
N GLY A 234 0.34 4.43 20.74
CA GLY A 234 1.47 4.16 19.83
C GLY A 234 1.88 2.70 19.69
N ARG A 235 1.11 1.73 20.24
CA ARG A 235 1.40 0.31 20.04
C ARG A 235 0.98 -0.12 18.63
N ILE A 236 1.90 -0.75 17.88
CA ILE A 236 1.66 -1.21 16.52
C ILE A 236 0.58 -2.30 16.51
N THR A 237 -0.36 -2.17 15.61
CA THR A 237 -1.46 -3.12 15.37
C THR A 237 -1.49 -3.56 13.92
N THR A 238 -2.14 -4.69 13.64
CA THR A 238 -2.44 -5.13 12.27
C THR A 238 -3.96 -5.23 12.06
N LEU A 239 -4.41 -4.90 10.84
CA LEU A 239 -5.82 -4.86 10.46
C LEU A 239 -6.43 -6.23 10.12
N GLY A 240 -5.70 -7.31 10.43
CA GLY A 240 -6.08 -8.69 10.11
C GLY A 240 -5.41 -9.23 8.85
N ARG A 241 -5.42 -10.56 8.67
CA ARG A 241 -4.77 -11.21 7.52
C ARG A 241 -5.36 -10.72 6.19
N ASN A 242 -4.50 -10.54 5.19
CA ASN A 242 -4.85 -10.09 3.84
C ASN A 242 -5.51 -8.69 3.77
N SER A 243 -5.40 -7.87 4.83
CA SER A 243 -6.06 -6.57 4.93
C SER A 243 -5.37 -5.44 4.16
N SER A 244 -4.34 -5.71 3.37
CA SER A 244 -3.68 -4.64 2.59
C SER A 244 -4.62 -3.98 1.57
N ASP A 245 -5.63 -4.71 1.04
CA ASP A 245 -6.69 -4.14 0.20
C ASP A 245 -7.55 -3.17 1.02
N PHE A 246 -7.88 -3.54 2.25
CA PHE A 246 -8.60 -2.67 3.17
C PHE A 246 -7.78 -1.43 3.54
N SER A 247 -6.46 -1.57 3.74
CA SER A 247 -5.58 -0.40 3.89
C SER A 247 -5.63 0.50 2.66
N GLY A 248 -5.66 -0.06 1.46
CA GLY A 248 -5.86 0.70 0.22
C GLY A 248 -7.14 1.53 0.25
N ALA A 249 -8.26 0.95 0.71
CA ALA A 249 -9.53 1.64 0.84
C ALA A 249 -9.49 2.74 1.93
N ILE A 250 -8.86 2.45 3.08
CA ILE A 250 -8.67 3.46 4.15
C ILE A 250 -7.87 4.66 3.63
N ILE A 251 -6.74 4.42 2.96
CA ILE A 251 -5.89 5.50 2.44
C ILE A 251 -6.61 6.29 1.34
N ALA A 252 -7.32 5.61 0.44
CA ALA A 252 -8.16 6.26 -0.57
C ALA A 252 -9.22 7.16 0.06
N HIS A 253 -9.90 6.67 1.12
CA HIS A 253 -10.87 7.46 1.90
C HIS A 253 -10.22 8.66 2.60
N VAL A 254 -9.01 8.49 3.19
CA VAL A 254 -8.28 9.58 3.86
C VAL A 254 -8.03 10.76 2.94
N VAL A 255 -7.66 10.51 1.69
CA VAL A 255 -7.32 11.56 0.72
C VAL A 255 -8.46 11.93 -0.22
N ASP A 256 -9.66 11.39 -0.02
CA ASP A 256 -10.83 11.53 -0.91
C ASP A 256 -10.45 11.18 -2.37
N ALA A 257 -9.84 10.01 -2.57
CA ALA A 257 -9.47 9.52 -3.89
C ALA A 257 -10.73 9.21 -4.73
N ASP A 258 -10.67 9.54 -6.01
CA ASP A 258 -11.75 9.26 -6.96
C ASP A 258 -11.85 7.75 -7.28
N GLU A 259 -10.69 7.07 -7.27
CA GLU A 259 -10.60 5.64 -7.57
C GLU A 259 -9.57 4.93 -6.69
N LEU A 260 -9.86 3.67 -6.35
CA LEU A 260 -8.93 2.70 -5.81
C LEU A 260 -8.64 1.62 -6.84
N VAL A 261 -7.38 1.43 -7.24
CA VAL A 261 -6.97 0.35 -8.13
C VAL A 261 -6.16 -0.68 -7.35
N ILE A 262 -6.71 -1.88 -7.22
CA ILE A 262 -6.05 -3.02 -6.60
C ILE A 262 -5.32 -3.82 -7.66
N TRP A 263 -4.01 -3.72 -7.66
CA TRP A 263 -3.11 -4.45 -8.53
C TRP A 263 -2.76 -5.81 -7.93
N THR A 264 -3.10 -6.87 -8.66
CA THR A 264 -2.93 -8.27 -8.25
C THR A 264 -2.33 -9.10 -9.39
N ASP A 265 -2.31 -10.44 -9.27
CA ASP A 265 -1.78 -11.37 -10.25
C ASP A 265 -2.87 -12.07 -11.10
N VAL A 266 -4.11 -11.59 -11.02
CA VAL A 266 -5.24 -12.05 -11.85
C VAL A 266 -5.86 -10.89 -12.63
N ASP A 267 -6.48 -11.16 -13.78
CA ASP A 267 -7.02 -10.13 -14.67
C ASP A 267 -8.25 -9.39 -14.11
N GLY A 268 -8.78 -9.83 -12.99
CA GLY A 268 -9.94 -9.24 -12.31
C GLY A 268 -10.68 -10.30 -11.51
N ILE A 269 -11.98 -10.07 -11.30
CA ILE A 269 -12.86 -10.96 -10.55
C ILE A 269 -13.53 -11.91 -11.54
N TYR A 270 -13.54 -13.19 -11.21
CA TYR A 270 -14.15 -14.25 -12.01
C TYR A 270 -15.38 -14.84 -11.34
N THR A 271 -16.27 -15.42 -12.14
CA THR A 271 -17.46 -16.13 -11.64
C THR A 271 -17.13 -17.37 -10.82
N ALA A 272 -15.94 -17.94 -10.99
CA ALA A 272 -15.38 -19.07 -10.26
C ALA A 272 -13.85 -18.99 -10.29
N ASN A 273 -13.16 -19.85 -9.53
CA ASN A 273 -11.69 -19.90 -9.60
C ASN A 273 -11.23 -20.41 -10.99
N PRO A 274 -10.54 -19.60 -11.80
CA PRO A 274 -10.13 -19.99 -13.16
C PRO A 274 -9.11 -21.15 -13.19
N ASN A 275 -8.45 -21.45 -12.07
CA ASN A 275 -7.54 -22.58 -11.95
C ASN A 275 -8.30 -23.91 -11.68
N GLU A 276 -9.56 -23.83 -11.27
CA GLU A 276 -10.40 -24.98 -10.88
C GLU A 276 -11.55 -25.23 -11.87
N SER A 277 -11.97 -24.21 -12.61
CA SER A 277 -13.07 -24.28 -13.54
C SER A 277 -12.76 -23.61 -14.87
N SER A 278 -12.85 -24.36 -15.96
CA SER A 278 -12.72 -23.85 -17.34
C SER A 278 -13.90 -22.95 -17.76
N GLU A 279 -15.00 -22.97 -16.99
CA GLU A 279 -16.18 -22.12 -17.23
C GLU A 279 -16.09 -20.77 -16.51
N ALA A 280 -15.00 -20.53 -15.75
CA ALA A 280 -14.77 -19.26 -15.07
C ALA A 280 -14.70 -18.12 -16.10
N ARG A 281 -15.55 -17.12 -15.93
CA ARG A 281 -15.60 -15.94 -16.80
C ARG A 281 -15.22 -14.69 -16.02
N LEU A 282 -14.41 -13.83 -16.64
CA LEU A 282 -14.04 -12.53 -16.09
C LEU A 282 -15.27 -11.61 -16.06
N LEU A 283 -15.56 -11.03 -14.91
CA LEU A 283 -16.60 -10.04 -14.68
C LEU A 283 -16.00 -8.65 -14.86
N HIS A 284 -16.47 -7.89 -15.86
CA HIS A 284 -15.90 -6.58 -16.16
C HIS A 284 -16.49 -5.45 -15.32
N GLU A 285 -17.69 -5.61 -14.82
CA GLU A 285 -18.42 -4.60 -14.05
C GLU A 285 -19.29 -5.28 -13.00
N LEU A 286 -19.26 -4.76 -11.79
CA LEU A 286 -20.05 -5.21 -10.65
C LEU A 286 -20.55 -3.99 -9.87
N SER A 287 -21.77 -4.06 -9.36
CA SER A 287 -22.21 -3.20 -8.27
C SER A 287 -21.52 -3.61 -6.95
N TYR A 288 -21.59 -2.76 -5.94
CA TYR A 288 -21.06 -3.11 -4.61
C TYR A 288 -21.79 -4.33 -4.02
N ASP A 289 -23.11 -4.44 -4.22
CA ASP A 289 -23.91 -5.55 -3.71
C ASP A 289 -23.56 -6.87 -4.40
N GLU A 290 -23.38 -6.87 -5.72
CA GLU A 290 -22.95 -8.06 -6.47
C GLU A 290 -21.54 -8.50 -6.03
N ALA A 291 -20.61 -7.57 -5.88
CA ALA A 291 -19.27 -7.88 -5.40
C ALA A 291 -19.29 -8.43 -3.95
N HIS A 292 -20.15 -7.88 -3.09
CA HIS A 292 -20.34 -8.37 -1.73
C HIS A 292 -20.94 -9.79 -1.70
N ALA A 293 -21.93 -10.06 -2.53
CA ALA A 293 -22.55 -11.39 -2.65
C ALA A 293 -21.53 -12.44 -3.14
N LEU A 294 -20.67 -12.07 -4.11
CA LEU A 294 -19.59 -12.94 -4.59
C LEU A 294 -18.56 -13.22 -3.49
N ALA A 295 -18.14 -12.20 -2.74
CA ALA A 295 -17.23 -12.38 -1.62
C ALA A 295 -17.81 -13.27 -0.53
N ALA A 296 -19.11 -13.13 -0.22
CA ALA A 296 -19.83 -13.95 0.75
C ALA A 296 -19.96 -15.42 0.31
N SER A 297 -20.02 -15.69 -1.01
CA SER A 297 -20.03 -17.05 -1.56
C SER A 297 -18.67 -17.75 -1.56
N GLY A 298 -17.62 -17.11 -1.04
CA GLY A 298 -16.27 -17.67 -0.95
C GLY A 298 -15.38 -17.38 -2.17
N ALA A 299 -15.86 -16.61 -3.14
CA ALA A 299 -14.99 -16.16 -4.23
C ALA A 299 -13.88 -15.26 -3.68
N LYS A 300 -12.63 -15.46 -4.13
CA LYS A 300 -11.50 -14.56 -3.82
C LYS A 300 -11.66 -13.25 -4.62
N VAL A 301 -12.51 -12.36 -4.13
CA VAL A 301 -12.78 -11.09 -4.81
C VAL A 301 -11.86 -10.00 -4.26
N LEU A 302 -12.10 -9.60 -3.02
CA LEU A 302 -11.41 -8.56 -2.27
C LEU A 302 -11.52 -8.88 -0.77
N HIS A 303 -10.75 -8.19 0.03
CA HIS A 303 -10.97 -8.22 1.47
C HIS A 303 -12.37 -7.68 1.80
N ALA A 304 -13.17 -8.42 2.60
CA ALA A 304 -14.58 -8.12 2.85
C ALA A 304 -14.85 -6.69 3.35
N LYS A 305 -13.89 -6.10 4.10
CA LYS A 305 -14.02 -4.73 4.65
C LYS A 305 -13.85 -3.61 3.60
N VAL A 306 -13.38 -3.91 2.37
CA VAL A 306 -13.21 -2.91 1.30
C VAL A 306 -14.55 -2.42 0.77
N LEU A 307 -15.48 -3.34 0.51
CA LEU A 307 -16.73 -3.03 -0.17
C LEU A 307 -17.66 -2.10 0.63
N PRO A 308 -17.87 -2.31 1.95
CA PRO A 308 -18.67 -1.38 2.75
C PRO A 308 -18.11 0.05 2.72
N LEU A 309 -16.80 0.21 2.90
CA LEU A 309 -16.15 1.53 2.88
C LEU A 309 -16.24 2.17 1.49
N ALA A 310 -16.05 1.39 0.42
CA ALA A 310 -16.17 1.88 -0.94
C ALA A 310 -17.61 2.31 -1.29
N ALA A 311 -18.62 1.57 -0.83
CA ALA A 311 -20.01 1.90 -1.04
C ALA A 311 -20.43 3.17 -0.28
N GLU A 312 -19.98 3.32 0.98
CA GLU A 312 -20.25 4.50 1.80
C GLU A 312 -19.66 5.78 1.19
N THR A 313 -18.51 5.67 0.54
CA THR A 313 -17.80 6.80 -0.07
C THR A 313 -18.04 6.95 -1.57
N GLU A 314 -18.86 6.11 -2.16
CA GLU A 314 -19.11 6.01 -3.62
C GLU A 314 -17.82 5.86 -4.46
N MET A 315 -16.74 5.37 -3.83
CA MET A 315 -15.43 5.23 -4.44
C MET A 315 -15.40 4.07 -5.46
N VAL A 316 -15.02 4.35 -6.69
CA VAL A 316 -14.84 3.30 -7.69
C VAL A 316 -13.63 2.43 -7.35
N VAL A 317 -13.83 1.11 -7.31
CA VAL A 317 -12.76 0.14 -7.07
C VAL A 317 -12.48 -0.65 -8.34
N TRP A 318 -11.22 -0.73 -8.73
CA TRP A 318 -10.75 -1.55 -9.83
C TRP A 318 -9.91 -2.71 -9.32
N VAL A 319 -10.12 -3.90 -9.88
CA VAL A 319 -9.22 -5.05 -9.72
C VAL A 319 -8.54 -5.29 -11.06
N ARG A 320 -7.20 -5.18 -11.08
CA ARG A 320 -6.41 -5.27 -12.31
C ARG A 320 -5.16 -6.12 -12.14
N ASN A 321 -4.71 -6.73 -13.24
CA ASN A 321 -3.53 -7.55 -13.25
C ASN A 321 -2.26 -6.71 -13.45
N THR A 322 -1.34 -6.79 -12.49
CA THR A 322 -0.03 -6.12 -12.56
C THR A 322 0.75 -6.58 -13.79
N PHE A 323 0.66 -7.87 -14.16
CA PHE A 323 1.45 -8.48 -15.24
C PHE A 323 0.74 -8.47 -16.60
N ASN A 324 -0.56 -8.11 -16.61
CA ASN A 324 -1.36 -7.92 -17.83
C ASN A 324 -2.14 -6.59 -17.73
N PRO A 325 -1.43 -5.43 -17.69
CA PRO A 325 -2.07 -4.13 -17.46
C PRO A 325 -2.98 -3.69 -18.59
N GLN A 326 -2.93 -4.34 -19.74
CA GLN A 326 -3.83 -4.10 -20.88
C GLN A 326 -5.19 -4.78 -20.71
N ALA A 327 -5.30 -5.80 -19.85
CA ALA A 327 -6.58 -6.36 -19.49
C ALA A 327 -7.48 -5.29 -18.87
N ARG A 328 -8.77 -5.30 -19.28
CA ARG A 328 -9.75 -4.32 -18.80
C ARG A 328 -9.91 -4.32 -17.28
N GLY A 329 -9.77 -5.49 -16.66
CA GLY A 329 -10.01 -5.66 -15.22
C GLY A 329 -11.50 -5.72 -14.88
N THR A 330 -11.78 -5.67 -13.59
CA THR A 330 -13.12 -5.56 -13.02
C THR A 330 -13.30 -4.21 -12.36
N ARG A 331 -14.33 -3.47 -12.75
CA ARG A 331 -14.80 -2.26 -12.09
C ARG A 331 -15.88 -2.59 -11.09
N ILE A 332 -15.77 -2.08 -9.88
CA ILE A 332 -16.82 -2.14 -8.85
C ILE A 332 -17.23 -0.72 -8.52
N GLY A 333 -18.52 -0.44 -8.53
CA GLY A 333 -19.05 0.88 -8.21
C GLY A 333 -20.53 0.99 -8.58
N SER A 334 -21.10 2.18 -8.35
CA SER A 334 -22.47 2.46 -8.79
C SER A 334 -22.62 2.18 -10.28
N PRO A 335 -23.75 1.60 -10.72
CA PRO A 335 -24.00 1.36 -12.14
C PRO A 335 -23.81 2.65 -12.94
N ARG A 336 -23.10 2.59 -14.06
CA ARG A 336 -23.07 3.72 -15.00
C ARG A 336 -24.49 3.91 -15.52
N VAL A 337 -25.10 5.04 -15.22
CA VAL A 337 -26.31 5.44 -15.92
C VAL A 337 -25.95 5.55 -17.40
N PRO A 338 -26.57 4.78 -18.30
CA PRO A 338 -26.32 4.93 -19.72
C PRO A 338 -26.60 6.40 -20.07
N GLU A 339 -25.64 7.10 -20.69
CA GLU A 339 -25.93 8.42 -21.26
C GLU A 339 -27.17 8.28 -22.15
N HIS A 340 -28.25 8.94 -21.76
CA HIS A 340 -29.50 8.90 -22.51
C HIS A 340 -29.18 9.42 -23.91
N PRO A 341 -29.53 8.72 -24.99
CA PRO A 341 -29.19 9.14 -26.37
C PRO A 341 -29.77 10.49 -26.78
N ALA A 342 -30.52 11.16 -25.89
CA ALA A 342 -31.08 12.50 -26.11
C ALA A 342 -30.06 13.65 -26.02
N THR A 343 -28.93 13.49 -25.32
CA THR A 343 -27.92 14.56 -25.19
C THR A 343 -26.95 14.64 -26.36
N ALA A 344 -26.82 13.59 -27.17
CA ALA A 344 -25.96 13.57 -28.36
C ALA A 344 -26.53 14.36 -29.58
N ARG A 345 -27.78 14.86 -29.50
CA ARG A 345 -28.41 15.57 -30.61
C ARG A 345 -28.32 17.12 -30.57
N ILE A 346 -27.85 17.70 -29.49
CA ILE A 346 -27.84 19.18 -29.34
C ILE A 346 -26.56 19.80 -29.88
N GLU A 347 -25.45 19.09 -30.03
CA GLU A 347 -24.21 19.68 -30.56
C GLU A 347 -24.06 19.69 -32.10
N LYS A 348 -24.97 19.06 -32.85
CA LYS A 348 -24.91 19.02 -34.34
C LYS A 348 -25.77 20.03 -35.05
N SER A 349 -26.53 20.89 -34.36
CA SER A 349 -27.45 21.86 -35.03
C SER A 349 -27.00 23.33 -35.00
N GLN A 350 -25.76 23.63 -34.55
CA GLN A 350 -25.26 25.02 -34.55
C GLN A 350 -24.15 25.34 -35.57
N HIS A 351 -23.83 24.41 -36.48
CA HIS A 351 -22.89 24.72 -37.57
C HIS A 351 -23.51 24.36 -38.93
N GLY A 352 -24.45 25.15 -39.37
CA GLY A 352 -25.06 25.00 -40.69
C GLY A 352 -25.95 26.17 -41.02
N GLY A 353 -25.34 27.29 -41.43
CA GLY A 353 -26.12 28.43 -41.93
C GLY A 353 -25.31 29.69 -42.06
N ALA A 354 -24.46 29.80 -43.06
CA ALA A 354 -24.14 31.04 -43.73
C ALA A 354 -23.38 30.74 -45.01
N ALA A 355 -24.06 30.83 -46.13
CA ALA A 355 -23.54 31.28 -47.43
C ALA A 355 -24.66 32.00 -48.16
#